data_39829fb073e7b6b2b692fdd39c8c8308
#
_entry.id   39829fb073e7b6b2b692fdd39c8c8308
#
_cell.length_a   1.000
_cell.length_b   1.000
_cell.length_c   1.000
_cell.angle_alpha   90.00
_cell.angle_beta   90.00
_cell.angle_gamma   90.00
#
_symmetry.space_group_name_H-M   'P 1'
#
loop_
_entity.id
_entity.type
_entity.pdbx_description
1 polymer ?
#
loop_
_entity_poly.entity_id
_entity_poly.type
_entity_poly.pdbx_seq_one_letter_code
_entity_poly.pdbx_strand_id
1 'polypeptide(L)'
;MRFILFLLVCPLIFKAQIDIEGTVEPVMVGSFKKEKSDVELSYFPEGKDTTIHITYKNENYSTDFKSLRFKGGKKDLDELYKLCLGVITSDDKKELRLKLGDTPVSLSKNNNALWFWTDAGYFTLKKEKDLKQLFGKKE
;
A
#
# COMPACT_ATOMS: atom_id res chain seq x y z
N MET A 1 -56.67 -45.96 -8.76
CA MET A 1 -55.64 -45.28 -9.54
C MET A 1 -54.82 -44.39 -8.63
N ARG A 2 -53.60 -44.81 -8.31
CA ARG A 2 -52.68 -44.00 -7.49
C ARG A 2 -51.74 -43.26 -8.47
N PHE A 3 -51.92 -41.98 -8.63
CA PHE A 3 -50.95 -41.12 -9.33
C PHE A 3 -49.76 -40.86 -8.41
N ILE A 4 -48.61 -41.45 -8.74
CA ILE A 4 -47.32 -41.14 -8.12
C ILE A 4 -46.74 -39.93 -8.86
N LEU A 5 -46.82 -38.78 -8.21
CA LEU A 5 -46.19 -37.54 -8.67
C LEU A 5 -44.67 -37.63 -8.40
N PHE A 6 -43.92 -37.95 -9.45
CA PHE A 6 -42.44 -37.86 -9.40
C PHE A 6 -42.03 -36.38 -9.42
N LEU A 7 -41.74 -35.84 -8.27
CA LEU A 7 -41.09 -34.54 -8.14
C LEU A 7 -39.63 -34.68 -8.59
N LEU A 8 -39.35 -34.27 -9.84
CA LEU A 8 -38.02 -34.17 -10.37
C LEU A 8 -37.30 -33.03 -9.65
N VAL A 9 -36.54 -33.34 -8.59
CA VAL A 9 -35.63 -32.40 -7.96
C VAL A 9 -34.43 -32.28 -8.88
N CYS A 10 -34.43 -31.24 -9.71
CA CYS A 10 -33.28 -30.85 -10.51
C CYS A 10 -32.24 -30.26 -9.58
N PRO A 11 -31.05 -30.87 -9.37
CA PRO A 11 -30.00 -30.22 -8.60
C PRO A 11 -29.49 -29.01 -9.41
N LEU A 12 -29.84 -27.81 -8.96
CA LEU A 12 -29.21 -26.60 -9.43
C LEU A 12 -27.73 -26.65 -9.02
N ILE A 13 -26.93 -27.20 -9.90
CA ILE A 13 -25.47 -27.11 -9.77
C ILE A 13 -25.09 -25.64 -10.02
N PHE A 14 -24.98 -24.86 -8.96
CA PHE A 14 -24.32 -23.57 -9.00
C PHE A 14 -22.84 -23.83 -9.31
N LYS A 15 -22.46 -23.80 -10.56
CA LYS A 15 -21.06 -23.65 -10.95
C LYS A 15 -20.70 -22.22 -10.59
N ALA A 16 -19.99 -22.04 -9.47
CA ALA A 16 -19.25 -20.82 -9.24
C ALA A 16 -18.21 -20.71 -10.34
N GLN A 17 -18.48 -19.87 -11.33
CA GLN A 17 -17.57 -19.61 -12.42
C GLN A 17 -16.58 -18.56 -11.93
N ILE A 18 -15.42 -19.03 -11.43
CA ILE A 18 -14.28 -18.15 -11.14
C ILE A 18 -13.48 -18.08 -12.43
N ASP A 19 -13.64 -16.99 -13.16
CA ASP A 19 -12.81 -16.68 -14.32
C ASP A 19 -11.52 -16.02 -13.84
N ILE A 20 -10.42 -16.75 -13.94
CA ILE A 20 -9.09 -16.19 -13.68
C ILE A 20 -8.62 -15.54 -14.99
N GLU A 21 -8.77 -14.23 -15.11
CA GLU A 21 -8.34 -13.46 -16.28
C GLU A 21 -6.82 -13.28 -16.38
N GLY A 22 -6.07 -13.83 -15.45
CA GLY A 22 -4.62 -13.77 -15.36
C GLY A 22 -4.15 -13.32 -13.98
N THR A 23 -2.88 -13.47 -13.74
CA THR A 23 -2.21 -12.97 -12.53
C THR A 23 -1.43 -11.72 -12.89
N VAL A 24 -1.73 -10.60 -12.24
CA VAL A 24 -0.93 -9.38 -12.35
C VAL A 24 0.13 -9.43 -11.24
N GLU A 25 1.39 -9.53 -11.63
CA GLU A 25 2.50 -9.51 -10.67
C GLU A 25 2.85 -8.08 -10.28
N PRO A 26 3.07 -7.80 -8.99
CA PRO A 26 3.52 -6.50 -8.55
C PRO A 26 4.95 -6.24 -9.02
N VAL A 27 5.22 -5.00 -9.41
CA VAL A 27 6.58 -4.52 -9.68
C VAL A 27 7.09 -3.84 -8.43
N MET A 28 8.15 -4.39 -7.85
CA MET A 28 8.79 -3.82 -6.66
C MET A 28 9.49 -2.52 -7.03
N VAL A 29 9.18 -1.44 -6.32
CA VAL A 29 9.90 -0.16 -6.40
C VAL A 29 11.06 -0.16 -5.42
N GLY A 30 10.79 -0.51 -4.17
CA GLY A 30 11.81 -0.63 -3.14
C GLY A 30 11.23 -1.17 -1.84
N SER A 31 12.12 -1.51 -0.94
CA SER A 31 11.76 -1.97 0.40
C SER A 31 12.77 -1.45 1.42
N PHE A 32 12.30 -1.27 2.63
CA PHE A 32 13.12 -0.88 3.78
C PHE A 32 12.76 -1.73 4.98
N LYS A 33 13.75 -2.43 5.52
CA LYS A 33 13.57 -3.25 6.72
C LYS A 33 14.70 -2.98 7.69
N LYS A 34 14.37 -2.40 8.81
CA LYS A 34 15.33 -2.12 9.88
C LYS A 34 14.62 -1.95 11.22
N GLU A 35 15.11 -2.68 12.25
CA GLU A 35 14.56 -2.63 13.59
C GLU A 35 13.04 -2.93 13.61
N LYS A 36 12.22 -1.90 13.92
CA LYS A 36 10.77 -2.01 13.97
C LYS A 36 10.08 -1.69 12.66
N SER A 37 10.80 -1.04 11.73
CA SER A 37 10.25 -0.61 10.45
C SER A 37 10.41 -1.70 9.39
N ASP A 38 9.32 -2.06 8.76
CA ASP A 38 9.26 -2.98 7.61
C ASP A 38 8.26 -2.41 6.62
N VAL A 39 8.76 -1.91 5.49
CA VAL A 39 7.95 -1.18 4.50
C VAL A 39 8.33 -1.64 3.11
N GLU A 40 7.33 -1.90 2.30
CA GLU A 40 7.47 -2.23 0.88
C GLU A 40 6.65 -1.28 0.03
N LEU A 41 7.24 -0.82 -1.05
CA LEU A 41 6.60 -0.01 -2.07
C LEU A 41 6.60 -0.77 -3.39
N SER A 42 5.44 -1.00 -3.94
CA SER A 42 5.25 -1.68 -5.22
C SER A 42 4.14 -1.03 -6.02
N TYR A 43 4.04 -1.37 -7.30
CA TYR A 43 2.89 -1.01 -8.10
C TYR A 43 2.39 -2.20 -8.92
N PHE A 44 1.10 -2.19 -9.20
CA PHE A 44 0.44 -3.16 -10.06
C PHE A 44 0.04 -2.47 -11.35
N PRO A 45 0.61 -2.85 -12.50
CA PRO A 45 0.15 -2.35 -13.79
C PRO A 45 -1.21 -2.98 -14.12
N GLU A 46 -2.24 -2.14 -14.24
CA GLU A 46 -3.60 -2.56 -14.59
C GLU A 46 -4.00 -1.89 -15.92
N GLY A 47 -3.58 -2.45 -17.05
CA GLY A 47 -3.82 -1.86 -18.36
C GLY A 47 -3.18 -0.46 -18.50
N LYS A 48 -4.02 0.57 -18.65
CA LYS A 48 -3.58 1.98 -18.69
C LYS A 48 -3.42 2.59 -17.30
N ASP A 49 -4.00 1.95 -16.30
CA ASP A 49 -3.98 2.40 -14.90
C ASP A 49 -2.92 1.64 -14.12
N THR A 50 -2.33 2.31 -13.16
CA THR A 50 -1.38 1.72 -12.23
C THR A 50 -1.89 1.96 -10.82
N THR A 51 -1.87 0.91 -10.01
CA THR A 51 -2.18 1.01 -8.58
C THR A 51 -0.91 0.89 -7.75
N ILE A 52 -0.64 1.90 -6.96
CA ILE A 52 0.50 1.94 -6.05
C ILE A 52 0.10 1.30 -4.73
N HIS A 53 0.97 0.45 -4.20
CA HIS A 53 0.79 -0.21 -2.92
C HIS A 53 1.95 0.13 -1.99
N ILE A 54 1.61 0.55 -0.78
CA ILE A 54 2.53 0.69 0.32
C ILE A 54 2.10 -0.32 1.39
N THR A 55 2.89 -1.35 1.60
CA THR A 55 2.67 -2.31 2.68
C THR A 55 3.68 -2.03 3.78
N TYR A 56 3.21 -1.87 5.00
CA TYR A 56 4.08 -1.55 6.12
C TYR A 56 3.65 -2.27 7.39
N LYS A 57 4.62 -2.53 8.23
CA LYS A 57 4.39 -2.99 9.58
C LYS A 57 4.03 -1.79 10.45
N ASN A 58 2.88 -1.87 11.14
CA ASN A 58 2.50 -0.86 12.11
C ASN A 58 3.45 -0.94 13.30
N GLU A 59 4.21 0.12 13.57
CA GLU A 59 5.24 0.12 14.61
C GLU A 59 4.69 0.00 16.04
N ASN A 60 3.39 0.24 16.23
CA ASN A 60 2.74 0.01 17.52
C ASN A 60 2.59 -1.47 17.86
N TYR A 61 2.56 -2.36 16.86
CA TYR A 61 2.28 -3.78 17.04
C TYR A 61 3.22 -4.64 16.19
N SER A 62 3.89 -5.59 16.82
CA SER A 62 4.94 -6.39 16.17
C SER A 62 4.48 -7.31 15.03
N THR A 63 3.20 -7.61 14.93
CA THR A 63 2.62 -8.53 13.94
C THR A 63 1.55 -7.91 13.05
N ASP A 64 1.33 -6.60 13.16
CA ASP A 64 0.26 -5.90 12.47
C ASP A 64 0.78 -5.23 11.19
N PHE A 65 0.54 -5.88 10.05
CA PHE A 65 0.85 -5.33 8.73
C PHE A 65 -0.36 -4.61 8.15
N LYS A 66 -0.14 -3.44 7.59
CA LYS A 66 -1.12 -2.59 6.94
C LYS A 66 -0.78 -2.40 5.47
N SER A 67 -1.79 -2.13 4.68
CA SER A 67 -1.63 -1.85 3.26
C SER A 67 -2.42 -0.60 2.88
N LEU A 68 -1.75 0.29 2.18
CA LEU A 68 -2.32 1.48 1.57
C LEU A 68 -2.25 1.34 0.05
N ARG A 69 -3.37 1.59 -0.61
CA ARG A 69 -3.48 1.48 -2.07
C ARG A 69 -4.07 2.75 -2.65
N PHE A 70 -3.50 3.21 -3.74
CA PHE A 70 -4.04 4.35 -4.48
C PHE A 70 -3.66 4.28 -5.96
N LYS A 71 -4.51 4.85 -6.82
CA LYS A 71 -4.21 4.97 -8.24
C LYS A 71 -3.15 6.05 -8.45
N GLY A 72 -2.18 5.76 -9.28
CA GLY A 72 -1.12 6.71 -9.61
C GLY A 72 -0.01 6.05 -10.40
N GLY A 73 0.82 6.84 -11.03
CA GLY A 73 1.96 6.42 -11.83
C GLY A 73 3.29 6.89 -11.27
N LYS A 74 4.32 6.83 -12.13
CA LYS A 74 5.68 7.26 -11.77
C LYS A 74 5.75 8.69 -11.28
N LYS A 75 4.95 9.60 -11.87
CA LYS A 75 4.90 11.01 -11.46
C LYS A 75 4.40 11.15 -10.02
N ASP A 76 3.38 10.39 -9.66
CA ASP A 76 2.79 10.43 -8.30
C ASP A 76 3.77 9.88 -7.27
N LEU A 77 4.53 8.84 -7.62
CA LEU A 77 5.61 8.31 -6.78
C LEU A 77 6.74 9.34 -6.61
N ASP A 78 7.15 10.00 -7.68
CA ASP A 78 8.19 11.02 -7.62
C ASP A 78 7.75 12.24 -6.80
N GLU A 79 6.47 12.62 -6.89
CA GLU A 79 5.90 13.68 -6.09
C GLU A 79 5.84 13.31 -4.61
N LEU A 80 5.36 12.10 -4.30
CA LEU A 80 5.34 11.59 -2.92
C LEU A 80 6.76 11.53 -2.33
N TYR A 81 7.74 11.08 -3.11
CA TYR A 81 9.14 11.10 -2.70
C TYR A 81 9.62 12.50 -2.34
N LYS A 82 9.34 13.50 -3.19
CA LYS A 82 9.72 14.89 -2.95
C LYS A 82 9.06 15.47 -1.70
N LEU A 83 7.79 15.14 -1.46
CA LEU A 83 7.07 15.56 -0.25
C LEU A 83 7.70 14.96 1.01
N CYS A 84 7.99 13.66 0.99
CA CYS A 84 8.68 12.99 2.09
C CYS A 84 10.09 13.55 2.32
N LEU A 85 10.84 13.79 1.25
CA LEU A 85 12.17 14.39 1.31
C LEU A 85 12.12 15.80 1.92
N GLY A 86 11.16 16.61 1.50
CA GLY A 86 10.96 17.95 2.03
C GLY A 86 10.67 17.98 3.53
N VAL A 87 9.94 16.98 4.03
CA VAL A 87 9.65 16.85 5.47
C VAL A 87 10.88 16.39 6.24
N ILE A 88 11.58 15.33 5.78
CA ILE A 88 12.72 14.75 6.50
C ILE A 88 13.92 15.68 6.54
N THR A 89 14.14 16.50 5.50
CA THR A 89 15.23 17.45 5.40
C THR A 89 14.93 18.83 5.99
N SER A 90 13.67 19.08 6.38
CA SER A 90 13.29 20.34 7.00
C SER A 90 13.89 20.50 8.39
N ASP A 91 14.34 21.71 8.72
CA ASP A 91 14.83 22.03 10.07
C ASP A 91 13.69 22.25 11.06
N ASP A 92 12.50 22.60 10.56
CA ASP A 92 11.30 22.83 11.35
C ASP A 92 10.53 21.55 11.64
N LYS A 93 9.77 21.52 12.73
CA LYS A 93 8.76 20.50 13.00
C LYS A 93 7.58 20.68 12.04
N LYS A 94 7.76 20.20 10.82
CA LYS A 94 6.77 20.33 9.75
C LYS A 94 5.84 19.14 9.75
N GLU A 95 4.55 19.41 9.72
CA GLU A 95 3.51 18.41 9.44
C GLU A 95 2.85 18.71 8.10
N LEU A 96 2.78 17.72 7.24
CA LEU A 96 2.12 17.80 5.95
C LEU A 96 0.98 16.80 5.92
N ARG A 97 -0.23 17.27 5.64
CA ARG A 97 -1.42 16.43 5.48
C ARG A 97 -1.77 16.32 4.00
N LEU A 98 -1.97 15.10 3.54
CA LEU A 98 -2.32 14.80 2.16
C LEU A 98 -3.31 13.63 2.08
N LYS A 99 -3.83 13.38 0.89
CA LYS A 99 -4.62 12.19 0.60
C LYS A 99 -3.91 11.36 -0.46
N LEU A 100 -3.78 10.07 -0.22
CA LEU A 100 -3.37 9.09 -1.21
C LEU A 100 -4.59 8.28 -1.63
N GLY A 101 -5.16 8.61 -2.79
CA GLY A 101 -6.51 8.21 -3.12
C GLY A 101 -7.51 8.82 -2.14
N ASP A 102 -8.29 8.00 -1.47
CA ASP A 102 -9.24 8.43 -0.44
C ASP A 102 -8.67 8.37 0.99
N THR A 103 -7.46 7.85 1.15
CA THR A 103 -6.83 7.67 2.46
C THR A 103 -6.11 8.92 2.91
N PRO A 104 -6.49 9.53 4.04
CA PRO A 104 -5.77 10.64 4.63
C PRO A 104 -4.43 10.15 5.20
N VAL A 105 -3.38 10.89 4.91
CA VAL A 105 -2.01 10.61 5.34
C VAL A 105 -1.41 11.87 5.95
N SER A 106 -0.67 11.71 7.02
CA SER A 106 0.11 12.79 7.63
C SER A 106 1.60 12.40 7.63
N LEU A 107 2.40 13.32 7.11
CA LEU A 107 3.85 13.24 7.14
C LEU A 107 4.36 14.22 8.19
N SER A 108 5.14 13.76 9.14
CA SER A 108 5.73 14.63 10.16
C SER A 108 7.18 14.26 10.43
N LYS A 109 7.96 15.22 10.93
CA LYS A 109 9.32 14.99 11.40
C LYS A 109 9.34 14.99 12.92
N ASN A 110 9.81 13.92 13.51
CA ASN A 110 10.00 13.80 14.94
C ASN A 110 11.30 13.02 15.22
N ASN A 111 12.13 13.51 16.14
CA ASN A 111 13.42 12.89 16.47
C ASN A 111 14.30 12.58 15.26
N ASN A 112 14.37 13.51 14.31
CA ASN A 112 15.07 13.37 13.02
C ASN A 112 14.57 12.21 12.13
N ALA A 113 13.42 11.64 12.42
CA ALA A 113 12.80 10.62 11.58
C ALA A 113 11.55 11.18 10.90
N LEU A 114 11.31 10.71 9.68
CA LEU A 114 10.04 10.89 9.01
C LEU A 114 9.04 9.90 9.57
N TRP A 115 7.92 10.39 10.02
CA TRP A 115 6.76 9.61 10.45
C TRP A 115 5.69 9.66 9.39
N PHE A 116 5.32 8.50 8.89
CA PHE A 116 4.26 8.34 7.91
C PHE A 116 3.03 7.75 8.62
N TRP A 117 2.03 8.59 8.84
CA TRP A 117 0.82 8.24 9.56
C TRP A 117 -0.35 7.99 8.63
N THR A 118 -1.12 6.96 8.93
CA THR A 118 -2.45 6.73 8.37
C THR A 118 -3.44 6.51 9.52
N ASP A 119 -4.72 6.41 9.22
CA ASP A 119 -5.75 6.00 10.19
C ASP A 119 -5.56 4.57 10.70
N ALA A 120 -4.87 3.72 9.95
CA ALA A 120 -4.60 2.32 10.30
C ALA A 120 -3.31 2.10 11.10
N GLY A 121 -2.41 3.09 11.19
CA GLY A 121 -1.13 2.98 11.87
C GLY A 121 -0.04 3.81 11.22
N TYR A 122 1.20 3.56 11.57
CA TYR A 122 2.33 4.34 11.07
C TYR A 122 3.60 3.51 10.91
N PHE A 123 4.51 4.04 10.10
CA PHE A 123 5.90 3.62 10.04
C PHE A 123 6.85 4.82 10.03
N THR A 124 8.12 4.57 10.31
CA THR A 124 9.14 5.61 10.37
C THR A 124 10.33 5.31 9.46
N LEU A 125 10.93 6.37 8.93
CA LEU A 125 12.19 6.33 8.20
C LEU A 125 13.16 7.31 8.85
N LYS A 126 14.27 6.81 9.36
CA LYS A 126 15.18 7.60 10.19
C LYS A 126 16.12 8.50 9.38
N LYS A 127 16.42 8.13 8.15
CA LYS A 127 17.40 8.83 7.33
C LYS A 127 16.91 9.03 5.90
N GLU A 128 17.44 10.05 5.24
CA GLU A 128 17.22 10.28 3.82
C GLU A 128 17.59 9.06 2.95
N LYS A 129 18.66 8.35 3.34
CA LYS A 129 19.08 7.11 2.69
C LYS A 129 17.99 6.03 2.73
N ASP A 130 17.28 5.90 3.85
CA ASP A 130 16.18 4.94 4.02
C ASP A 130 15.03 5.27 3.08
N LEU A 131 14.73 6.57 2.92
CA LEU A 131 13.74 7.06 1.97
C LEU A 131 14.14 6.77 0.53
N LYS A 132 15.38 7.03 0.15
CA LYS A 132 15.91 6.71 -1.19
C LYS A 132 15.79 5.22 -1.48
N GLN A 133 16.15 4.38 -0.52
CA GLN A 133 16.03 2.92 -0.67
C GLN A 133 14.58 2.48 -0.91
N LEU A 134 13.62 3.01 -0.14
CA LEU A 134 12.20 2.68 -0.28
C LEU A 134 11.67 3.10 -1.67
N PHE A 135 12.06 4.26 -2.16
CA PHE A 135 11.61 4.77 -3.47
C PHE A 135 12.48 4.34 -4.65
N GLY A 136 13.41 3.41 -4.44
CA GLY A 136 14.29 2.89 -5.50
C GLY A 136 15.18 3.97 -6.14
N LYS A 137 15.51 5.02 -5.41
CA LYS A 137 16.41 6.10 -5.87
C LYS A 137 17.85 5.68 -5.63
N LYS A 138 18.70 5.92 -6.64
CA LYS A 138 20.15 5.70 -6.50
C LYS A 138 20.76 6.74 -5.56
N GLU A 139 21.79 6.33 -4.83
CA GLU A 139 22.61 7.24 -4.02
C GLU A 139 23.36 8.25 -4.88
#